data_072395ac39365a1bec8476261ef6d38a
#
_entry.id   072395ac39365a1bec8476261ef6d38a
#
_cell.length_a   1.000
_cell.length_b   1.000
_cell.length_c   1.000
_cell.angle_alpha   90.00
_cell.angle_beta   90.00
_cell.angle_gamma   90.00
#
_symmetry.space_group_name_H-M   'P 1'
#
loop_
_entity.id
_entity.type
_entity.pdbx_description
1 polymer ?
#
loop_
_entity_poly.entity_id
_entity_poly.type
_entity_poly.pdbx_seq_one_letter_code
_entity_poly.pdbx_strand_id
1 'polypeptide(L)'
;IKQRLSSIPIHSKKFHDDEDGKALPGNYQLALHVKNDSQNVRYITTEDFHIKEKDADKILSRDQQQILFPDLFPKDPYTQCYIDFARLRPKLGEGLEGEELKLTADFSMATAKENSMFNVVSKCSYGNTPDQAKANQVWDAQERKLKDEGQTNQEIKFQKQNFFLLDAQRHYLENSFDFVIQTLGIYDNRELIRKACIVLQNKFIDFIQNLDADLVPIHLSETTMENCYDIVLENEDYTMGKCMEYMIYTK
;
A
#
# COMPACT_ATOMS: atom_id res chain seq x y z
N ILE A 1 10.17 -18.62 6.46
CA ILE A 1 9.55 -19.07 5.20
C ILE A 1 8.13 -18.49 5.10
N LYS A 2 7.20 -18.79 6.04
CA LYS A 2 5.80 -18.34 6.00
C LYS A 2 5.66 -16.82 5.82
N GLN A 3 6.35 -16.01 6.64
CA GLN A 3 6.30 -14.55 6.57
C GLN A 3 6.85 -14.01 5.23
N ARG A 4 7.94 -14.59 4.71
CA ARG A 4 8.47 -14.20 3.39
C ARG A 4 7.49 -14.53 2.27
N LEU A 5 6.87 -15.71 2.32
CA LEU A 5 5.88 -16.13 1.33
C LEU A 5 4.68 -15.18 1.29
N SER A 6 4.16 -14.81 2.46
CA SER A 6 3.01 -13.91 2.57
C SER A 6 3.30 -12.47 2.12
N SER A 7 4.57 -12.07 2.04
CA SER A 7 4.99 -10.73 1.61
C SER A 7 5.30 -10.64 0.11
N ILE A 8 5.24 -11.75 -0.64
CA ILE A 8 5.48 -11.75 -2.09
C ILE A 8 4.23 -11.19 -2.79
N PRO A 9 4.36 -10.08 -3.55
CA PRO A 9 3.22 -9.50 -4.26
C PRO A 9 2.77 -10.39 -5.41
N ILE A 10 1.46 -10.47 -5.61
CA ILE A 10 0.83 -11.20 -6.70
C ILE A 10 0.33 -10.17 -7.72
N HIS A 11 0.90 -10.17 -8.93
CA HIS A 11 0.67 -9.11 -9.92
C HIS A 11 -0.53 -9.36 -10.84
N SER A 12 -1.07 -10.57 -10.89
CA SER A 12 -2.19 -10.87 -11.79
C SER A 12 -3.46 -10.13 -11.39
N LYS A 13 -3.95 -9.26 -12.27
CA LYS A 13 -5.20 -8.51 -12.07
C LYS A 13 -6.42 -9.42 -11.89
N LYS A 14 -6.41 -10.63 -12.50
CA LYS A 14 -7.48 -11.62 -12.33
C LYS A 14 -7.70 -12.08 -10.88
N PHE A 15 -6.70 -11.94 -10.02
CA PHE A 15 -6.83 -12.21 -8.58
C PHE A 15 -7.39 -11.02 -7.80
N HIS A 16 -7.37 -9.82 -8.37
CA HIS A 16 -7.71 -8.59 -7.67
C HIS A 16 -9.05 -7.99 -8.11
N ASP A 17 -9.44 -8.20 -9.37
CA ASP A 17 -10.67 -7.66 -9.95
C ASP A 17 -11.71 -8.78 -10.06
N ASP A 18 -12.34 -9.11 -8.96
CA ASP A 18 -13.44 -10.08 -8.93
C ASP A 18 -14.77 -9.35 -9.15
N GLU A 19 -15.02 -8.93 -10.40
CA GLU A 19 -16.30 -8.33 -10.79
C GLU A 19 -17.46 -9.33 -10.71
N ASP A 20 -17.18 -10.65 -10.74
CA ASP A 20 -18.20 -11.72 -10.77
C ASP A 20 -18.36 -12.49 -9.44
N GLY A 21 -17.62 -12.18 -8.37
CA GLY A 21 -17.69 -12.85 -7.08
C GLY A 21 -17.26 -14.33 -7.09
N LYS A 22 -16.68 -14.79 -8.19
CA LYS A 22 -16.12 -16.14 -8.34
C LYS A 22 -14.64 -16.12 -7.98
N ALA A 23 -14.36 -16.08 -6.67
CA ALA A 23 -13.03 -16.00 -6.12
C ALA A 23 -12.05 -16.99 -6.79
N LEU A 24 -11.37 -16.54 -7.85
CA LEU A 24 -10.26 -17.28 -8.48
C LEU A 24 -9.24 -17.79 -7.43
N PRO A 25 -8.92 -17.07 -6.35
CA PRO A 25 -8.03 -17.56 -5.30
C PRO A 25 -8.49 -18.89 -4.69
N GLY A 26 -9.80 -19.12 -4.55
CA GLY A 26 -10.36 -20.32 -3.90
C GLY A 26 -10.03 -21.62 -4.62
N ASN A 27 -9.94 -21.60 -5.94
CA ASN A 27 -9.82 -22.80 -6.79
C ASN A 27 -8.36 -23.21 -7.05
N TYR A 28 -7.40 -22.36 -6.69
CA TYR A 28 -5.98 -22.56 -6.97
C TYR A 28 -5.14 -22.53 -5.69
N GLN A 29 -4.03 -23.25 -5.75
CA GLN A 29 -2.99 -23.25 -4.72
C GLN A 29 -1.63 -22.98 -5.34
N LEU A 30 -0.76 -22.32 -4.60
CA LEU A 30 0.66 -22.29 -4.91
C LEU A 30 1.29 -23.63 -4.50
N ALA A 31 2.08 -24.21 -5.38
CA ALA A 31 2.86 -25.41 -5.09
C ALA A 31 4.34 -25.14 -5.37
N LEU A 32 5.20 -25.61 -4.49
CA LEU A 32 6.64 -25.55 -4.62
C LEU A 32 7.23 -26.90 -4.22
N HIS A 33 8.09 -27.45 -5.07
CA HIS A 33 8.87 -28.64 -4.76
C HIS A 33 10.23 -28.52 -5.43
N VAL A 34 11.26 -28.25 -4.65
CA VAL A 34 12.64 -28.10 -5.12
C VAL A 34 13.57 -28.87 -4.20
N LYS A 35 14.46 -29.66 -4.80
CA LYS A 35 15.53 -30.39 -4.12
C LYS A 35 16.89 -29.93 -4.64
N ASN A 36 17.86 -29.82 -3.77
CA ASN A 36 19.23 -29.45 -4.13
C ASN A 36 20.19 -30.64 -3.98
N ASP A 37 20.37 -31.40 -5.03
CA ASP A 37 21.34 -32.50 -5.09
C ASP A 37 22.70 -32.05 -5.63
N SER A 38 22.93 -30.75 -5.81
CA SER A 38 24.20 -30.19 -6.30
C SER A 38 25.18 -29.88 -5.17
N GLN A 39 26.45 -29.62 -5.53
CA GLN A 39 27.49 -29.19 -4.61
C GLN A 39 27.47 -27.68 -4.34
N ASN A 40 26.59 -26.93 -4.99
CA ASN A 40 26.45 -25.49 -4.83
C ASN A 40 25.14 -25.14 -4.10
N VAL A 41 25.10 -23.96 -3.48
CA VAL A 41 23.87 -23.42 -2.93
C VAL A 41 22.86 -23.18 -4.06
N ARG A 42 21.63 -23.69 -3.92
CA ARG A 42 20.55 -23.44 -4.84
C ARG A 42 19.62 -22.36 -4.28
N TYR A 43 19.43 -21.30 -5.03
CA TYR A 43 18.45 -20.26 -4.72
C TYR A 43 17.08 -20.70 -5.24
N ILE A 44 16.08 -20.59 -4.41
CA ILE A 44 14.68 -20.76 -4.79
C ILE A 44 14.10 -19.36 -4.98
N THR A 45 13.55 -19.13 -6.15
CA THR A 45 12.94 -17.84 -6.51
C THR A 45 11.47 -18.03 -6.86
N THR A 46 10.76 -16.93 -7.11
CA THR A 46 9.36 -17.01 -7.58
C THR A 46 9.21 -17.69 -8.94
N GLU A 47 10.29 -17.90 -9.69
CA GLU A 47 10.31 -18.73 -10.89
C GLU A 47 10.01 -20.20 -10.61
N ASP A 48 10.39 -20.72 -9.45
CA ASP A 48 10.18 -22.12 -9.06
C ASP A 48 8.74 -22.39 -8.59
N PHE A 49 7.91 -21.35 -8.48
CA PHE A 49 6.53 -21.47 -8.04
C PHE A 49 5.64 -21.99 -9.16
N HIS A 50 4.76 -22.92 -8.81
CA HIS A 50 3.76 -23.51 -9.70
C HIS A 50 2.37 -23.27 -9.14
N ILE A 51 1.39 -23.17 -10.03
CA ILE A 51 -0.03 -23.11 -9.67
C ILE A 51 -0.62 -24.50 -9.81
N LYS A 52 -1.31 -24.92 -8.77
CA LYS A 52 -2.01 -26.18 -8.68
C LYS A 52 -3.52 -25.90 -8.63
N GLU A 53 -4.27 -26.61 -9.43
CA GLU A 53 -5.73 -26.61 -9.37
C GLU A 53 -6.18 -27.55 -8.26
N LYS A 54 -7.03 -27.08 -7.35
CA LYS A 54 -7.47 -27.86 -6.16
C LYS A 54 -8.36 -29.01 -6.54
N ASP A 55 -9.34 -28.78 -7.42
CA ASP A 55 -10.35 -29.79 -7.77
C ASP A 55 -9.75 -30.96 -8.55
N ALA A 56 -8.83 -30.69 -9.45
CA ALA A 56 -8.16 -31.71 -10.26
C ALA A 56 -6.87 -32.25 -9.62
N ASP A 57 -6.43 -31.69 -8.49
CA ASP A 57 -5.14 -32.00 -7.84
C ASP A 57 -3.94 -31.95 -8.80
N LYS A 58 -4.04 -31.13 -9.86
CA LYS A 58 -3.10 -31.06 -10.97
C LYS A 58 -2.29 -29.77 -10.96
N ILE A 59 -0.97 -29.92 -11.14
CA ILE A 59 -0.09 -28.78 -11.37
C ILE A 59 -0.26 -28.32 -12.83
N LEU A 60 -0.53 -27.03 -13.03
CA LEU A 60 -0.64 -26.43 -14.35
C LEU A 60 0.73 -26.39 -15.03
N SER A 61 0.78 -26.64 -16.33
CA SER A 61 2.00 -26.42 -17.11
C SER A 61 2.36 -24.92 -17.13
N ARG A 62 3.62 -24.58 -17.39
CA ARG A 62 4.05 -23.17 -17.46
C ARG A 62 3.27 -22.40 -18.52
N ASP A 63 2.98 -22.99 -19.66
CA ASP A 63 2.20 -22.37 -20.72
C ASP A 63 0.76 -22.10 -20.27
N GLN A 64 0.13 -23.05 -19.58
CA GLN A 64 -1.19 -22.86 -18.98
C GLN A 64 -1.21 -21.77 -17.91
N GLN A 65 -0.18 -21.72 -17.06
CA GLN A 65 -0.05 -20.66 -16.06
C GLN A 65 0.08 -19.29 -16.73
N GLN A 66 0.89 -19.16 -17.77
CA GLN A 66 1.07 -17.90 -18.49
C GLN A 66 -0.20 -17.44 -19.22
N ILE A 67 -0.99 -18.37 -19.76
CA ILE A 67 -2.27 -18.05 -20.40
C ILE A 67 -3.32 -17.63 -19.37
N LEU A 68 -3.44 -18.36 -18.26
CA LEU A 68 -4.45 -18.10 -17.24
C LEU A 68 -4.08 -16.92 -16.34
N PHE A 69 -2.81 -16.80 -15.97
CA PHE A 69 -2.29 -15.82 -15.03
C PHE A 69 -1.02 -15.15 -15.60
N PRO A 70 -1.16 -14.32 -16.64
CA PRO A 70 0.00 -13.62 -17.20
C PRO A 70 0.68 -12.78 -16.13
N ASP A 71 1.99 -12.88 -16.09
CA ASP A 71 2.86 -12.10 -15.20
C ASP A 71 2.50 -12.17 -13.69
N LEU A 72 2.09 -13.37 -13.23
CA LEU A 72 1.75 -13.58 -11.81
C LEU A 72 2.90 -13.18 -10.87
N PHE A 73 4.12 -13.59 -11.22
CA PHE A 73 5.37 -13.25 -10.55
C PHE A 73 6.37 -12.73 -11.59
N PRO A 74 6.28 -11.45 -11.97
CA PRO A 74 7.16 -10.90 -13.00
C PRO A 74 8.59 -10.77 -12.50
N LYS A 75 9.53 -10.70 -13.44
CA LYS A 75 10.89 -10.28 -13.17
C LYS A 75 10.91 -8.79 -12.84
N ASP A 76 11.81 -8.41 -11.95
CA ASP A 76 12.11 -7.00 -11.74
C ASP A 76 12.56 -6.34 -13.05
N PRO A 77 11.96 -5.22 -13.46
CA PRO A 77 12.24 -4.60 -14.76
C PRO A 77 13.68 -4.07 -14.90
N TYR A 78 14.37 -3.80 -13.81
CA TYR A 78 15.73 -3.27 -13.80
C TYR A 78 16.77 -4.36 -13.68
N THR A 79 16.61 -5.26 -12.71
CA THR A 79 17.59 -6.33 -12.43
C THR A 79 17.36 -7.59 -13.26
N GLN A 80 16.18 -7.74 -13.87
CA GLN A 80 15.74 -8.94 -14.61
C GLN A 80 15.78 -10.22 -13.76
N CYS A 81 15.78 -10.08 -12.44
CA CYS A 81 15.78 -11.17 -11.49
C CYS A 81 14.38 -11.43 -10.94
N TYR A 82 14.11 -12.67 -10.59
CA TYR A 82 12.93 -13.05 -9.81
C TYR A 82 13.15 -12.80 -8.32
N ILE A 83 12.10 -12.78 -7.53
CA ILE A 83 12.17 -12.56 -6.08
C ILE A 83 12.78 -13.78 -5.41
N ASP A 84 13.86 -13.58 -4.64
CA ASP A 84 14.48 -14.61 -3.81
C ASP A 84 13.56 -15.03 -2.66
N PHE A 85 13.23 -16.31 -2.62
CA PHE A 85 12.38 -16.88 -1.57
C PHE A 85 13.14 -17.61 -0.49
N ALA A 86 13.99 -18.58 -0.87
CA ALA A 86 14.75 -19.41 0.05
C ALA A 86 16.07 -19.86 -0.57
N ARG A 87 16.93 -20.45 0.26
CA ARG A 87 18.20 -21.03 -0.17
C ARG A 87 18.31 -22.44 0.36
N LEU A 88 18.65 -23.38 -0.51
CA LEU A 88 18.95 -24.76 -0.15
C LEU A 88 20.45 -24.96 -0.10
N ARG A 89 20.92 -25.58 0.99
CA ARG A 89 22.34 -25.91 1.18
C ARG A 89 22.78 -26.96 0.17
N PRO A 90 24.05 -26.99 -0.18
CA PRO A 90 24.61 -28.03 -1.03
C PRO A 90 24.56 -29.40 -0.34
N LYS A 91 24.62 -30.44 -1.13
CA LYS A 91 24.77 -31.81 -0.65
C LYS A 91 26.11 -31.97 0.10
N LEU A 92 26.07 -32.40 1.35
CA LEU A 92 27.24 -32.42 2.25
C LEU A 92 28.14 -33.63 2.07
N GLY A 93 27.77 -34.62 1.27
CA GLY A 93 28.61 -35.83 1.06
C GLY A 93 27.94 -36.85 0.16
N GLU A 94 28.76 -37.87 -0.24
CA GLU A 94 28.25 -39.01 -0.98
C GLU A 94 27.37 -39.87 -0.07
N GLY A 95 26.17 -40.23 -0.57
CA GLY A 95 25.18 -41.02 0.19
C GLY A 95 24.21 -40.20 1.06
N LEU A 96 24.41 -38.88 1.22
CA LEU A 96 23.44 -38.02 1.87
C LEU A 96 22.49 -37.40 0.85
N GLU A 97 21.22 -37.30 1.21
CA GLU A 97 20.26 -36.58 0.38
C GLU A 97 20.49 -35.05 0.44
N GLY A 98 20.24 -34.37 -0.65
CA GLY A 98 20.26 -32.92 -0.70
C GLY A 98 19.10 -32.29 0.06
N GLU A 99 19.27 -31.03 0.44
CA GLU A 99 18.19 -30.27 1.11
C GLU A 99 16.99 -30.07 0.17
N GLU A 100 15.81 -30.32 0.69
CA GLU A 100 14.55 -30.28 -0.08
C GLU A 100 13.57 -29.31 0.58
N LEU A 101 12.85 -28.55 -0.24
CA LEU A 101 11.73 -27.72 0.20
C LEU A 101 10.50 -28.06 -0.61
N LYS A 102 9.48 -28.57 0.09
CA LYS A 102 8.16 -28.86 -0.48
C LYS A 102 7.11 -28.13 0.36
N LEU A 103 6.28 -27.32 -0.29
CA LEU A 103 5.18 -26.62 0.35
C LEU A 103 4.01 -26.40 -0.62
N THR A 104 2.84 -26.22 -0.04
CA THR A 104 1.66 -25.69 -0.70
C THR A 104 1.14 -24.51 0.10
N ALA A 105 0.55 -23.52 -0.57
CA ALA A 105 -0.03 -22.35 0.05
C ALA A 105 -1.32 -21.94 -0.65
N ASP A 106 -2.33 -21.59 0.14
CA ASP A 106 -3.57 -21.04 -0.37
C ASP A 106 -3.43 -19.54 -0.64
N PHE A 107 -4.09 -19.07 -1.68
CA PHE A 107 -4.24 -17.65 -1.94
C PHE A 107 -5.36 -17.10 -1.05
N SER A 108 -5.18 -15.89 -0.58
CA SER A 108 -6.16 -15.17 0.21
C SER A 108 -6.21 -13.70 -0.23
N MET A 109 -7.36 -13.08 -0.07
CA MET A 109 -7.58 -11.66 -0.31
C MET A 109 -8.05 -11.03 0.99
N ALA A 110 -7.48 -9.87 1.30
CA ALA A 110 -7.89 -9.07 2.43
C ALA A 110 -7.41 -7.63 2.25
N THR A 111 -7.73 -6.77 3.19
CA THR A 111 -7.34 -5.36 3.17
C THR A 111 -6.13 -5.11 4.06
N ALA A 112 -5.43 -4.01 3.81
CA ALA A 112 -4.31 -3.58 4.65
C ALA A 112 -4.73 -3.27 6.10
N LYS A 113 -6.02 -3.02 6.36
CA LYS A 113 -6.56 -2.88 7.73
C LYS A 113 -6.48 -4.19 8.52
N GLU A 114 -6.67 -5.33 7.86
CA GLU A 114 -6.58 -6.65 8.47
C GLU A 114 -5.12 -7.07 8.68
N ASN A 115 -4.29 -6.89 7.66
CA ASN A 115 -2.88 -7.20 7.74
C ASN A 115 -2.08 -6.36 6.73
N SER A 116 -0.98 -5.78 7.18
CA SER A 116 -0.09 -4.94 6.36
C SER A 116 0.52 -5.65 5.15
N MET A 117 0.54 -6.98 5.10
CA MET A 117 1.02 -7.75 3.95
C MET A 117 0.14 -7.57 2.70
N PHE A 118 -1.12 -7.17 2.86
CA PHE A 118 -2.04 -6.88 1.76
C PHE A 118 -1.93 -5.46 1.22
N ASN A 119 -0.97 -4.69 1.72
CA ASN A 119 -0.76 -3.34 1.24
C ASN A 119 -0.28 -3.32 -0.21
N VAL A 120 -0.87 -2.47 -1.04
CA VAL A 120 -0.57 -2.35 -2.48
C VAL A 120 0.37 -1.18 -2.79
N VAL A 121 0.76 -0.42 -1.77
CA VAL A 121 1.68 0.71 -1.88
C VAL A 121 2.85 0.56 -0.91
N SER A 122 4.04 0.92 -1.34
CA SER A 122 5.22 1.03 -0.47
C SER A 122 5.23 2.35 0.29
N LYS A 123 4.68 3.41 -0.31
CA LYS A 123 4.56 4.73 0.29
C LYS A 123 3.28 5.40 -0.21
N CYS A 124 2.50 5.92 0.74
CA CYS A 124 1.40 6.83 0.48
C CYS A 124 1.40 7.88 1.58
N SER A 125 1.82 9.08 1.25
CA SER A 125 1.92 10.19 2.21
C SER A 125 1.51 11.50 1.56
N TYR A 126 1.10 12.45 2.37
CA TYR A 126 0.84 13.81 1.92
C TYR A 126 1.47 14.82 2.89
N GLY A 127 1.66 16.02 2.38
CA GLY A 127 2.05 17.19 3.17
C GLY A 127 1.42 18.43 2.56
N ASN A 128 1.40 19.51 3.29
CA ASN A 128 0.94 20.79 2.75
C ASN A 128 1.97 21.32 1.75
N THR A 129 1.50 21.93 0.67
CA THR A 129 2.36 22.56 -0.33
C THR A 129 3.11 23.75 0.29
N PRO A 130 4.46 23.80 0.25
CA PRO A 130 5.22 24.89 0.83
C PRO A 130 4.91 26.23 0.15
N ASP A 131 4.67 27.28 0.93
CA ASP A 131 4.56 28.65 0.46
C ASP A 131 5.95 29.30 0.36
N GLN A 132 6.60 29.11 -0.77
CA GLN A 132 7.95 29.66 -1.05
C GLN A 132 7.96 31.18 -1.04
N ALA A 133 6.88 31.84 -1.46
CA ALA A 133 6.81 33.29 -1.51
C ALA A 133 6.82 33.87 -0.10
N LYS A 134 5.99 33.34 0.78
CA LYS A 134 5.93 33.73 2.20
C LYS A 134 7.23 33.39 2.93
N ALA A 135 7.80 32.21 2.72
CA ALA A 135 9.07 31.82 3.30
C ALA A 135 10.21 32.79 2.90
N ASN A 136 10.28 33.17 1.61
CA ASN A 136 11.27 34.14 1.14
C ASN A 136 11.07 35.53 1.77
N GLN A 137 9.82 36.01 1.87
CA GLN A 137 9.53 37.29 2.51
C GLN A 137 9.97 37.32 3.98
N VAL A 138 9.70 36.25 4.71
CA VAL A 138 10.11 36.11 6.11
C VAL A 138 11.65 36.07 6.22
N TRP A 139 12.29 35.32 5.32
CA TRP A 139 13.74 35.28 5.29
C TRP A 139 14.36 36.65 4.99
N ASP A 140 13.86 37.38 3.99
CA ASP A 140 14.38 38.71 3.61
C ASP A 140 14.28 39.71 4.78
N ALA A 141 13.20 39.63 5.56
CA ALA A 141 13.04 40.44 6.76
C ALA A 141 14.06 40.05 7.87
N GLN A 142 14.30 38.75 8.02
CA GLN A 142 15.29 38.23 8.99
C GLN A 142 16.73 38.56 8.55
N GLU A 143 17.05 38.41 7.29
CA GLU A 143 18.38 38.74 6.76
C GLU A 143 18.74 40.22 6.97
N ARG A 144 17.76 41.13 6.80
CA ARG A 144 17.98 42.57 7.09
C ARG A 144 18.36 42.78 8.56
N LYS A 145 17.63 42.14 9.50
CA LYS A 145 17.94 42.23 10.94
C LYS A 145 19.34 41.69 11.25
N LEU A 146 19.71 40.55 10.67
CA LEU A 146 21.03 39.96 10.87
C LEU A 146 22.18 40.87 10.36
N LYS A 147 21.95 41.56 9.25
CA LYS A 147 22.89 42.54 8.68
C LYS A 147 23.01 43.78 9.59
N ASP A 148 21.88 44.25 10.15
CA ASP A 148 21.87 45.41 11.06
C ASP A 148 22.56 45.06 12.40
N GLU A 149 22.50 43.81 12.85
CA GLU A 149 23.20 43.26 14.00
C GLU A 149 24.70 43.03 13.73
N GLY A 150 25.17 43.24 12.51
CA GLY A 150 26.59 43.14 12.13
C GLY A 150 27.11 41.70 11.96
N GLN A 151 26.24 40.73 11.72
CA GLN A 151 26.65 39.35 11.47
C GLN A 151 27.43 39.21 10.14
N THR A 152 28.36 38.28 10.14
CA THR A 152 29.19 38.02 8.95
C THR A 152 28.39 37.32 7.83
N ASN A 153 28.81 37.51 6.59
CA ASN A 153 28.15 36.83 5.46
C ASN A 153 28.15 35.29 5.57
N GLN A 154 29.13 34.71 6.26
CA GLN A 154 29.18 33.25 6.46
C GLN A 154 28.12 32.79 7.47
N GLU A 155 27.93 33.53 8.55
CA GLU A 155 26.88 33.26 9.55
C GLU A 155 25.50 33.42 8.95
N ILE A 156 25.27 34.48 8.18
CA ILE A 156 24.00 34.71 7.47
C ILE A 156 23.70 33.55 6.50
N LYS A 157 24.70 33.07 5.75
CA LYS A 157 24.53 31.94 4.85
C LYS A 157 24.16 30.64 5.60
N PHE A 158 24.79 30.40 6.73
CA PHE A 158 24.49 29.24 7.58
C PHE A 158 23.07 29.33 8.16
N GLN A 159 22.67 30.50 8.66
CA GLN A 159 21.32 30.72 9.17
C GLN A 159 20.26 30.60 8.07
N LYS A 160 20.56 31.04 6.85
CA LYS A 160 19.69 30.85 5.68
C LYS A 160 19.43 29.36 5.41
N GLN A 161 20.47 28.55 5.42
CA GLN A 161 20.34 27.12 5.22
C GLN A 161 19.46 26.47 6.31
N ASN A 162 19.71 26.84 7.57
CA ASN A 162 18.92 26.35 8.69
C ASN A 162 17.46 26.78 8.60
N PHE A 163 17.20 28.04 8.27
CA PHE A 163 15.84 28.55 8.09
C PHE A 163 15.07 27.76 7.02
N PHE A 164 15.66 27.57 5.85
CA PHE A 164 14.98 26.85 4.76
C PHE A 164 14.82 25.35 5.01
N LEU A 165 15.70 24.75 5.82
CA LEU A 165 15.56 23.35 6.23
C LEU A 165 14.50 23.14 7.32
N LEU A 166 14.28 24.11 8.20
CA LEU A 166 13.46 23.94 9.39
C LEU A 166 12.25 24.91 9.40
N ASP A 167 12.48 26.20 9.58
CA ASP A 167 11.41 27.17 9.84
C ASP A 167 10.58 27.52 8.61
N ALA A 168 11.16 27.49 7.43
CA ALA A 168 10.46 27.73 6.18
C ALA A 168 9.33 26.71 5.93
N GLN A 169 9.46 25.49 6.46
CA GLN A 169 8.43 24.45 6.34
C GLN A 169 7.15 24.75 7.11
N ARG A 170 7.17 25.74 8.02
CA ARG A 170 5.99 26.24 8.73
C ARG A 170 5.12 27.15 7.87
N HIS A 171 5.64 27.61 6.73
CA HIS A 171 4.94 28.44 5.77
C HIS A 171 4.42 27.58 4.62
N TYR A 172 3.12 27.32 4.61
CA TYR A 172 2.46 26.45 3.62
C TYR A 172 1.12 27.04 3.21
N LEU A 173 0.61 26.54 2.08
CA LEU A 173 -0.72 26.86 1.58
C LEU A 173 -1.72 25.93 2.25
N GLU A 174 -2.70 26.51 2.96
CA GLU A 174 -3.67 25.75 3.77
C GLU A 174 -4.60 24.86 2.93
N ASN A 175 -4.84 25.24 1.67
CA ASN A 175 -5.76 24.57 0.74
C ASN A 175 -5.03 23.80 -0.38
N SER A 176 -3.74 23.53 -0.24
CA SER A 176 -2.94 22.83 -1.22
C SER A 176 -2.11 21.72 -0.59
N PHE A 177 -2.12 20.54 -1.20
CA PHE A 177 -1.47 19.34 -0.67
C PHE A 177 -0.65 18.64 -1.75
N ASP A 178 0.55 18.21 -1.38
CA ASP A 178 1.44 17.41 -2.20
C ASP A 178 1.36 15.95 -1.78
N PHE A 179 0.93 15.06 -2.68
CA PHE A 179 0.84 13.63 -2.43
C PHE A 179 2.04 12.90 -3.04
N VAL A 180 2.61 11.98 -2.28
CA VAL A 180 3.66 11.07 -2.73
C VAL A 180 3.13 9.65 -2.65
N ILE A 181 2.95 9.01 -3.82
CA ILE A 181 2.44 7.65 -3.94
C ILE A 181 3.47 6.81 -4.68
N GLN A 182 3.85 5.69 -4.08
CA GLN A 182 4.74 4.70 -4.68
C GLN A 182 4.07 3.32 -4.62
N THR A 183 3.72 2.80 -5.77
CA THR A 183 3.09 1.48 -5.91
C THR A 183 4.10 0.35 -5.71
N LEU A 184 3.60 -0.84 -5.36
CA LEU A 184 4.36 -2.10 -5.40
C LEU A 184 4.38 -2.74 -6.80
N GLY A 185 3.76 -2.11 -7.81
CA GLY A 185 3.76 -2.55 -9.20
C GLY A 185 2.53 -3.37 -9.63
N ILE A 186 1.64 -3.73 -8.69
CA ILE A 186 0.38 -4.46 -8.99
C ILE A 186 -0.58 -3.55 -9.77
N TYR A 187 -0.74 -2.31 -9.30
CA TYR A 187 -1.55 -1.27 -9.92
C TYR A 187 -0.67 -0.05 -10.26
N ASP A 188 -1.04 0.67 -11.30
CA ASP A 188 -0.45 1.97 -11.59
C ASP A 188 -0.91 3.03 -10.55
N ASN A 189 -0.07 4.05 -10.28
CA ASN A 189 -0.37 5.09 -9.30
C ASN A 189 -1.71 5.79 -9.56
N ARG A 190 -2.06 6.05 -10.83
CA ARG A 190 -3.34 6.66 -11.20
C ARG A 190 -4.53 5.73 -10.95
N GLU A 191 -4.33 4.44 -11.24
CA GLU A 191 -5.33 3.40 -10.99
C GLU A 191 -5.62 3.26 -9.49
N LEU A 192 -4.59 3.33 -8.64
CA LEU A 192 -4.73 3.31 -7.18
C LEU A 192 -5.59 4.47 -6.67
N ILE A 193 -5.36 5.69 -7.15
CA ILE A 193 -6.17 6.85 -6.77
C ILE A 193 -7.62 6.66 -7.22
N ARG A 194 -7.83 6.20 -8.46
CA ARG A 194 -9.17 5.92 -8.98
C ARG A 194 -9.90 4.86 -8.14
N LYS A 195 -9.23 3.75 -7.81
CA LYS A 195 -9.81 2.70 -6.96
C LYS A 195 -10.13 3.23 -5.55
N ALA A 196 -9.27 4.03 -4.96
CA ALA A 196 -9.54 4.66 -3.67
C ALA A 196 -10.80 5.56 -3.71
N CYS A 197 -10.97 6.34 -4.77
CA CYS A 197 -12.18 7.14 -4.97
C CYS A 197 -13.43 6.28 -5.14
N ILE A 198 -13.34 5.17 -5.88
CA ILE A 198 -14.47 4.23 -6.05
C ILE A 198 -14.84 3.57 -4.71
N VAL A 199 -13.84 3.15 -3.93
CA VAL A 199 -14.09 2.57 -2.60
C VAL A 199 -14.83 3.57 -1.71
N LEU A 200 -14.37 4.83 -1.70
CA LEU A 200 -15.03 5.88 -0.91
C LEU A 200 -16.46 6.16 -1.42
N GLN A 201 -16.64 6.21 -2.74
CA GLN A 201 -17.97 6.38 -3.35
C GLN A 201 -18.94 5.26 -2.95
N ASN A 202 -18.49 4.00 -3.02
CA ASN A 202 -19.30 2.85 -2.64
C ASN A 202 -19.69 2.91 -1.14
N LYS A 203 -18.78 3.30 -0.27
CA LYS A 203 -19.08 3.52 1.16
C LYS A 203 -20.19 4.54 1.38
N PHE A 204 -20.20 5.64 0.64
CA PHE A 204 -21.28 6.62 0.71
C PHE A 204 -22.61 6.10 0.15
N ILE A 205 -22.56 5.29 -0.92
CA ILE A 205 -23.77 4.64 -1.47
C ILE A 205 -24.34 3.67 -0.44
N ASP A 206 -23.51 2.82 0.16
CA ASP A 206 -23.94 1.89 1.20
C ASP A 206 -24.51 2.62 2.43
N PHE A 207 -23.89 3.74 2.81
CA PHE A 207 -24.39 4.57 3.90
C PHE A 207 -25.77 5.16 3.59
N ILE A 208 -26.01 5.67 2.38
CA ILE A 208 -27.32 6.19 1.94
C ILE A 208 -28.37 5.08 1.97
N GLN A 209 -28.03 3.87 1.49
CA GLN A 209 -28.95 2.73 1.53
C GLN A 209 -29.29 2.32 2.97
N ASN A 210 -28.32 2.32 3.87
CA ASN A 210 -28.55 2.04 5.28
C ASN A 210 -29.38 3.14 5.96
N LEU A 211 -29.20 4.39 5.57
CA LEU A 211 -30.00 5.50 6.07
C LEU A 211 -31.47 5.39 5.61
N ASP A 212 -31.70 5.08 4.34
CA ASP A 212 -33.04 4.87 3.77
C ASP A 212 -33.76 3.67 4.38
N ALA A 213 -33.01 2.68 4.87
CA ALA A 213 -33.51 1.49 5.56
C ALA A 213 -33.66 1.65 7.09
N ASP A 214 -33.45 2.87 7.63
CA ASP A 214 -33.46 3.17 9.08
C ASP A 214 -32.50 2.29 9.91
N LEU A 215 -31.39 1.86 9.30
CA LEU A 215 -30.37 1.03 9.95
C LEU A 215 -29.24 1.85 10.60
N VAL A 216 -29.19 3.14 10.36
CA VAL A 216 -28.18 4.04 10.95
C VAL A 216 -28.63 4.50 12.33
N PRO A 217 -27.87 4.20 13.40
CA PRO A 217 -28.22 4.66 14.73
C PRO A 217 -28.11 6.17 14.85
N ILE A 218 -29.24 6.83 15.14
CA ILE A 218 -29.32 8.26 15.41
C ILE A 218 -29.90 8.45 16.80
N HIS A 219 -29.13 9.06 17.70
CA HIS A 219 -29.53 9.25 19.09
C HIS A 219 -29.58 10.73 19.44
N LEU A 220 -30.45 11.09 20.39
CA LEU A 220 -30.42 12.43 20.96
C LEU A 220 -29.07 12.61 21.68
N SER A 221 -28.38 13.70 21.39
CA SER A 221 -27.08 13.96 22.01
C SER A 221 -27.23 14.27 23.49
N GLU A 222 -26.29 13.79 24.30
CA GLU A 222 -26.23 14.10 25.75
C GLU A 222 -25.78 15.55 26.04
N THR A 223 -25.57 16.35 24.99
CA THR A 223 -25.17 17.75 25.12
C THR A 223 -26.31 18.62 25.66
N THR A 224 -25.97 19.79 26.24
CA THR A 224 -26.96 20.76 26.73
C THR A 224 -27.68 21.54 25.62
N MET A 225 -27.36 21.27 24.35
CA MET A 225 -27.98 21.93 23.20
C MET A 225 -29.28 21.23 22.83
N GLU A 226 -30.35 22.01 22.65
CA GLU A 226 -31.64 21.49 22.18
C GLU A 226 -31.56 21.07 20.71
N ASN A 227 -32.25 19.97 20.36
CA ASN A 227 -32.31 19.41 18.99
C ASN A 227 -30.94 18.97 18.43
N CYS A 228 -30.05 18.52 19.29
CA CYS A 228 -28.75 17.99 18.91
C CYS A 228 -28.82 16.45 18.85
N TYR A 229 -28.34 15.87 17.74
CA TYR A 229 -28.36 14.43 17.50
C TYR A 229 -26.97 13.92 17.17
N ASP A 230 -26.64 12.75 17.68
CA ASP A 230 -25.40 12.02 17.37
C ASP A 230 -25.72 10.93 16.34
N ILE A 231 -24.98 10.93 15.23
CA ILE A 231 -25.05 9.89 14.20
C ILE A 231 -23.86 8.96 14.38
N VAL A 232 -24.13 7.68 14.63
CA VAL A 232 -23.09 6.68 14.84
C VAL A 232 -22.75 5.98 13.52
N LEU A 233 -21.51 6.13 13.07
CA LEU A 233 -20.97 5.46 11.88
C LEU A 233 -20.26 4.18 12.32
N GLU A 234 -21.00 3.07 12.36
CA GLU A 234 -20.43 1.78 12.75
C GLU A 234 -19.43 1.28 11.72
N ASN A 235 -18.28 0.77 12.20
CA ASN A 235 -17.19 0.22 11.39
C ASN A 235 -16.51 1.20 10.43
N GLU A 236 -16.81 2.51 10.55
CA GLU A 236 -16.17 3.58 9.77
C GLU A 236 -15.10 4.33 10.57
N ASP A 237 -14.28 5.11 9.87
CA ASP A 237 -13.21 5.89 10.46
C ASP A 237 -13.37 7.40 10.18
N TYR A 238 -12.43 8.18 10.66
CA TYR A 238 -12.42 9.64 10.47
C TYR A 238 -12.45 10.09 8.99
N THR A 239 -12.08 9.23 8.04
CA THR A 239 -12.12 9.57 6.61
C THR A 239 -13.54 9.88 6.18
N MET A 240 -14.48 8.98 6.48
CA MET A 240 -15.90 9.18 6.15
C MET A 240 -16.52 10.28 7.03
N GLY A 241 -16.26 10.23 8.34
CA GLY A 241 -16.78 11.21 9.29
C GLY A 241 -16.40 12.65 8.96
N LYS A 242 -15.14 12.90 8.60
CA LYS A 242 -14.67 14.24 8.23
C LYS A 242 -15.19 14.71 6.87
N CYS A 243 -15.39 13.82 5.91
CA CYS A 243 -16.05 14.16 4.66
C CYS A 243 -17.51 14.60 4.90
N MET A 244 -18.24 13.86 5.74
CA MET A 244 -19.62 14.20 6.09
C MET A 244 -19.70 15.52 6.86
N GLU A 245 -18.87 15.71 7.89
CA GLU A 245 -18.77 16.95 8.66
C GLU A 245 -18.57 18.16 7.73
N TYR A 246 -17.59 18.07 6.83
CA TYR A 246 -17.31 19.14 5.86
C TYR A 246 -18.52 19.44 4.96
N MET A 247 -19.18 18.42 4.43
CA MET A 247 -20.31 18.58 3.52
C MET A 247 -21.53 19.18 4.23
N ILE A 248 -21.78 18.81 5.48
CA ILE A 248 -22.89 19.37 6.28
C ILE A 248 -22.60 20.82 6.67
N TYR A 249 -21.34 21.13 7.00
CA TYR A 249 -20.95 22.49 7.39
C TYR A 249 -20.96 23.48 6.22
N THR A 250 -20.66 23.01 4.99
CA THR A 250 -20.56 23.89 3.80
C THR A 250 -21.87 24.11 3.06
N LYS A 251 -22.94 23.35 3.38
CA LYS A 251 -24.28 23.51 2.82
C LYS A 251 -25.21 24.30 3.74
#